data_aaa6c26ace9301fa4cf2c3a3dd25e99d
#
_entry.id   aaa6c26ace9301fa4cf2c3a3dd25e99d
#
_cell.length_a   1.000
_cell.length_b   1.000
_cell.length_c   1.000
_cell.angle_alpha   90.00
_cell.angle_beta   90.00
_cell.angle_gamma   90.00
#
_symmetry.space_group_name_H-M   'P 1'
#
loop_
_entity.id
_entity.type
_entity.pdbx_description
1 polymer ?
#
loop_
_entity_poly.entity_id
_entity_poly.type
_entity_poly.pdbx_seq_one_letter_code
_entity_poly.pdbx_strand_id
1 'polypeptide(L)'
;MFMILRLIVLSCLFALPARAQVLSAQDMQAYVPPPFALGEALNDKGLYRVVNSGGAPAGYAFTTQPYAPLPGFAGAPVNALVVLDRDGTFVTVRVVHHNEPIFISGMGEGPFREFFEQYAGKSIWSPMSIGTPYGGADAGSSLVHLDGISKATASVRIAHESIMAAAHAVAREHMQGRVAAPAARPDPEYDAPLRWADLVEQGLARHLRVTNAEIDAAFKGTRWAYSDPAAQADPDGLYLDLWLVDVTPPALARAALDQGTIDQMRRFQGVAPTDEFLLLIDAGRHGLVSDSFVRNTAPDLIKAEQGGFPIALRDADFLVDLAPGVPEGTALILRTDRRLGFNPAEPFTLIIEAVREHGFITPEIGRVELVLEHQTDERFFLREKIITPLPPWLEALYNRQVDLALLALGLAALVWALGARMNRFAAWRHFTPARLLILAVMTGFVGFWGQGQLSIVTPLGVLRTTLEGGSYLFLLYDPFSLMVWAAAGLGFVLWGRG
;
A
#
# COMPACT_ATOMS: atom_id res chain seq x y z
N MET A 1 5.17 7.95 42.96
CA MET A 1 5.62 6.98 41.94
C MET A 1 4.60 5.87 41.72
N PHE A 2 4.18 5.14 42.75
CA PHE A 2 3.15 4.07 42.61
C PHE A 2 1.78 4.54 42.09
N MET A 3 1.41 5.78 42.35
CA MET A 3 0.12 6.32 41.92
C MET A 3 0.08 6.66 40.42
N ILE A 4 1.17 7.14 39.82
CA ILE A 4 1.31 7.42 38.39
C ILE A 4 1.39 6.14 37.59
N LEU A 5 2.13 5.13 38.08
CA LEU A 5 2.18 3.79 37.45
C LEU A 5 0.82 3.10 37.49
N ARG A 6 0.07 3.25 38.61
CA ARG A 6 -1.33 2.79 38.68
C ARG A 6 -2.27 3.54 37.73
N LEU A 7 -2.08 4.84 37.50
CA LEU A 7 -2.87 5.60 36.52
C LEU A 7 -2.58 5.15 35.08
N ILE A 8 -1.30 4.91 34.74
CA ILE A 8 -0.92 4.41 33.40
C ILE A 8 -1.44 2.98 33.19
N VAL A 9 -1.31 2.11 34.18
CA VAL A 9 -1.86 0.74 34.10
C VAL A 9 -3.39 0.75 34.10
N LEU A 10 -4.02 1.66 34.84
CA LEU A 10 -5.48 1.81 34.86
C LEU A 10 -6.00 2.39 33.53
N SER A 11 -5.30 3.34 32.91
CA SER A 11 -5.68 3.84 31.58
C SER A 11 -5.50 2.79 30.47
N CYS A 12 -4.53 1.89 30.57
CA CYS A 12 -4.40 0.75 29.66
C CYS A 12 -5.49 -0.33 29.86
N LEU A 13 -6.04 -0.47 31.09
CA LEU A 13 -7.12 -1.42 31.40
C LEU A 13 -8.51 -0.93 30.96
N PHE A 14 -8.68 0.37 30.70
CA PHE A 14 -9.90 0.95 30.13
C PHE A 14 -9.87 1.08 28.60
N ALA A 15 -8.84 0.58 27.93
CA ALA A 15 -8.88 0.38 26.48
C ALA A 15 -9.87 -0.77 26.17
N LEU A 16 -11.16 -0.46 26.21
CA LEU A 16 -12.18 -1.30 25.60
C LEU A 16 -11.75 -1.56 24.17
N PRO A 17 -11.89 -2.79 23.67
CA PRO A 17 -11.56 -3.06 22.27
C PRO A 17 -12.40 -2.09 21.41
N ALA A 18 -11.75 -1.11 20.79
CA ALA A 18 -12.43 -0.30 19.80
C ALA A 18 -12.71 -1.26 18.63
N ARG A 19 -13.95 -1.68 18.54
CA ARG A 19 -14.50 -2.12 17.27
C ARG A 19 -14.21 -0.99 16.29
N ALA A 20 -13.81 -1.34 15.07
CA ALA A 20 -13.74 -0.37 13.97
C ALA A 20 -14.98 0.51 14.10
N GLN A 21 -14.81 1.82 14.19
CA GLN A 21 -15.91 2.72 14.48
C GLN A 21 -16.81 2.74 13.26
N VAL A 22 -17.78 1.83 13.25
CA VAL A 22 -18.82 1.79 12.23
C VAL A 22 -19.69 3.01 12.46
N LEU A 23 -19.76 3.91 11.47
CA LEU A 23 -20.65 5.06 11.54
C LEU A 23 -22.10 4.59 11.75
N SER A 24 -22.84 5.30 12.59
CA SER A 24 -24.27 5.06 12.69
C SER A 24 -24.96 5.40 11.35
N ALA A 25 -26.10 4.76 11.08
CA ALA A 25 -26.87 5.08 9.88
C ALA A 25 -27.23 6.57 9.79
N GLN A 26 -27.50 7.22 10.92
CA GLN A 26 -27.81 8.64 10.98
C GLN A 26 -26.59 9.51 10.59
N ASP A 27 -25.41 9.19 11.10
CA ASP A 27 -24.18 9.91 10.76
C ASP A 27 -23.80 9.69 9.30
N MET A 28 -23.94 8.46 8.81
CA MET A 28 -23.64 8.11 7.42
C MET A 28 -24.58 8.81 6.44
N GLN A 29 -25.89 8.93 6.78
CA GLN A 29 -26.85 9.62 5.94
C GLN A 29 -26.48 11.09 5.68
N ALA A 30 -25.83 11.76 6.62
CA ALA A 30 -25.37 13.14 6.46
C ALA A 30 -24.37 13.33 5.31
N TYR A 31 -23.67 12.26 4.92
CA TYR A 31 -22.69 12.26 3.84
C TYR A 31 -23.25 11.77 2.49
N VAL A 32 -24.41 11.12 2.48
CA VAL A 32 -25.03 10.63 1.24
C VAL A 32 -25.72 11.80 0.53
N PRO A 33 -25.29 12.15 -0.71
CA PRO A 33 -25.84 13.33 -1.39
C PRO A 33 -27.25 13.10 -1.89
N PRO A 34 -28.14 14.10 -1.85
CA PRO A 34 -29.43 14.03 -2.52
C PRO A 34 -29.24 13.77 -4.03
N PRO A 35 -30.13 13.03 -4.71
CA PRO A 35 -31.42 12.52 -4.24
C PRO A 35 -31.36 11.14 -3.54
N PHE A 36 -30.18 10.69 -3.16
CA PHE A 36 -29.97 9.38 -2.56
C PHE A 36 -30.26 9.37 -1.06
N ALA A 37 -30.68 8.21 -0.54
CA ALA A 37 -30.88 7.97 0.88
C ALA A 37 -30.33 6.57 1.26
N LEU A 38 -30.01 6.39 2.55
CA LEU A 38 -29.65 5.07 3.07
C LEU A 38 -30.90 4.21 3.21
N GLY A 39 -30.79 2.98 2.71
CA GLY A 39 -31.75 1.91 2.89
C GLY A 39 -31.38 0.97 4.04
N GLU A 40 -31.61 -0.33 3.84
CA GLU A 40 -31.31 -1.37 4.82
C GLU A 40 -29.78 -1.59 4.99
N ALA A 41 -29.38 -1.97 6.21
CA ALA A 41 -28.05 -2.48 6.47
C ALA A 41 -27.91 -3.89 5.86
N LEU A 42 -26.82 -4.12 5.12
CA LEU A 42 -26.57 -5.39 4.42
C LEU A 42 -25.67 -6.33 5.23
N ASN A 43 -24.86 -5.79 6.14
CA ASN A 43 -24.00 -6.56 7.02
C ASN A 43 -23.65 -5.81 8.32
N ASP A 44 -22.91 -6.46 9.20
CA ASP A 44 -22.43 -5.93 10.48
C ASP A 44 -21.21 -5.02 10.37
N LYS A 45 -20.61 -4.92 9.17
CA LYS A 45 -19.48 -4.01 8.87
C LYS A 45 -19.93 -2.60 8.48
N GLY A 46 -21.23 -2.31 8.55
CA GLY A 46 -21.79 -0.98 8.22
C GLY A 46 -21.90 -0.73 6.73
N LEU A 47 -22.17 -1.77 5.95
CA LEU A 47 -22.59 -1.63 4.56
C LEU A 47 -24.10 -1.41 4.51
N TYR A 48 -24.48 -0.36 3.81
CA TYR A 48 -25.88 0.00 3.58
C TYR A 48 -26.22 0.00 2.09
N ARG A 49 -27.42 -0.43 1.77
CA ARG A 49 -28.00 -0.18 0.45
C ARG A 49 -28.30 1.30 0.30
N VAL A 50 -28.00 1.86 -0.85
CA VAL A 50 -28.43 3.21 -1.23
C VAL A 50 -29.67 3.10 -2.08
N VAL A 51 -30.65 3.96 -1.83
CA VAL A 51 -31.91 4.03 -2.58
C VAL A 51 -32.07 5.41 -3.19
N ASN A 52 -32.74 5.48 -4.34
CA ASN A 52 -33.11 6.74 -4.97
C ASN A 52 -34.40 7.32 -4.34
N SER A 53 -34.84 8.50 -4.80
CA SER A 53 -36.06 9.17 -4.33
C SER A 53 -37.35 8.35 -4.49
N GLY A 54 -37.37 7.34 -5.35
CA GLY A 54 -38.44 6.38 -5.53
C GLY A 54 -38.34 5.12 -4.66
N GLY A 55 -37.35 5.03 -3.79
CA GLY A 55 -37.08 3.86 -2.96
C GLY A 55 -36.44 2.67 -3.69
N ALA A 56 -36.11 2.80 -4.97
CA ALA A 56 -35.43 1.75 -5.71
C ALA A 56 -33.93 1.67 -5.37
N PRO A 57 -33.34 0.46 -5.32
CA PRO A 57 -31.90 0.29 -5.11
C PRO A 57 -31.08 1.09 -6.12
N ALA A 58 -30.16 1.91 -5.65
CA ALA A 58 -29.33 2.79 -6.45
C ALA A 58 -27.82 2.55 -6.26
N GLY A 59 -27.40 1.80 -5.23
CA GLY A 59 -26.01 1.53 -4.98
C GLY A 59 -25.72 1.08 -3.54
N TYR A 60 -24.51 1.39 -3.08
CA TYR A 60 -23.97 0.97 -1.79
C TYR A 60 -23.26 2.11 -1.08
N ALA A 61 -23.39 2.19 0.23
CA ALA A 61 -22.66 3.13 1.09
C ALA A 61 -21.95 2.39 2.22
N PHE A 62 -20.68 2.67 2.44
CA PHE A 62 -19.85 2.02 3.45
C PHE A 62 -18.66 2.90 3.83
N THR A 63 -17.99 2.56 4.93
CA THR A 63 -16.71 3.18 5.29
C THR A 63 -15.54 2.23 4.97
N THR A 64 -14.37 2.79 4.68
CA THR A 64 -13.20 2.01 4.24
C THR A 64 -12.62 1.14 5.34
N GLN A 65 -12.59 1.63 6.59
CA GLN A 65 -11.88 0.97 7.69
C GLN A 65 -12.31 -0.47 7.98
N PRO A 66 -13.61 -0.87 7.94
CA PRO A 66 -14.01 -2.26 8.16
C PRO A 66 -13.61 -3.24 7.04
N TYR A 67 -13.29 -2.72 5.85
CA TYR A 67 -12.95 -3.53 4.66
C TYR A 67 -11.47 -3.51 4.34
N ALA A 68 -10.81 -2.38 4.51
CA ALA A 68 -9.40 -2.17 4.19
C ALA A 68 -8.72 -1.28 5.24
N PRO A 69 -8.44 -1.79 6.46
CA PRO A 69 -7.84 -1.02 7.55
C PRO A 69 -6.32 -0.82 7.34
N LEU A 70 -5.91 -0.29 6.18
CA LEU A 70 -4.51 -0.04 5.90
C LEU A 70 -3.98 1.05 6.83
N PRO A 71 -2.82 0.83 7.48
CA PRO A 71 -2.23 1.85 8.35
C PRO A 71 -1.79 3.05 7.50
N GLY A 72 -2.25 4.24 7.87
CA GLY A 72 -1.84 5.51 7.28
C GLY A 72 -0.39 5.85 7.57
N PHE A 73 0.08 6.99 7.06
CA PHE A 73 1.43 7.47 7.33
C PHE A 73 1.67 7.72 8.84
N ALA A 74 0.64 8.16 9.57
CA ALA A 74 0.68 8.31 11.02
C ALA A 74 0.38 7.00 11.79
N GLY A 75 0.32 5.85 11.11
CA GLY A 75 0.07 4.54 11.70
C GLY A 75 -1.41 4.18 11.84
N ALA A 76 -2.32 5.13 11.99
CA ALA A 76 -3.76 4.89 12.08
C ALA A 76 -4.42 4.85 10.69
N PRO A 77 -5.42 3.98 10.45
CA PRO A 77 -6.14 3.97 9.17
C PRO A 77 -6.83 5.30 8.88
N VAL A 78 -6.80 5.69 7.60
CA VAL A 78 -7.65 6.75 7.08
C VAL A 78 -9.03 6.16 6.80
N ASN A 79 -10.06 6.64 7.51
CA ASN A 79 -11.42 6.19 7.31
C ASN A 79 -12.18 7.15 6.41
N ALA A 80 -12.63 6.67 5.26
CA ALA A 80 -13.43 7.41 4.31
C ALA A 80 -14.80 6.73 4.13
N LEU A 81 -15.84 7.54 3.97
CA LEU A 81 -17.12 7.08 3.49
C LEU A 81 -17.08 7.03 1.96
N VAL A 82 -17.55 5.93 1.41
CA VAL A 82 -17.66 5.67 -0.02
C VAL A 82 -19.13 5.40 -0.35
N VAL A 83 -19.61 6.07 -1.39
CA VAL A 83 -20.91 5.77 -2.00
C VAL A 83 -20.67 5.38 -3.45
N LEU A 84 -21.06 4.17 -3.80
CA LEU A 84 -21.00 3.63 -5.18
C LEU A 84 -22.42 3.53 -5.74
N ASP A 85 -22.57 3.78 -7.03
CA ASP A 85 -23.78 3.38 -7.75
C ASP A 85 -23.78 1.87 -8.06
N ARG A 86 -24.80 1.41 -8.80
CA ARG A 86 -24.94 -0.01 -9.15
C ARG A 86 -23.92 -0.49 -10.16
N ASP A 87 -23.31 0.42 -10.92
CA ASP A 87 -22.35 0.14 -11.96
C ASP A 87 -20.89 0.24 -11.46
N GLY A 88 -20.72 0.57 -10.16
CA GLY A 88 -19.40 0.71 -9.54
C GLY A 88 -18.79 2.09 -9.77
N THR A 89 -19.60 3.10 -10.13
CA THR A 89 -19.14 4.49 -10.20
C THR A 89 -19.19 5.14 -8.84
N PHE A 90 -18.16 5.87 -8.48
CA PHE A 90 -18.16 6.66 -7.24
C PHE A 90 -19.15 7.83 -7.35
N VAL A 91 -20.20 7.79 -6.56
CA VAL A 91 -21.14 8.92 -6.39
C VAL A 91 -20.48 10.00 -5.53
N THR A 92 -19.84 9.60 -4.44
CA THR A 92 -19.06 10.48 -3.55
C THR A 92 -18.08 9.67 -2.72
N VAL A 93 -16.95 10.29 -2.41
CA VAL A 93 -16.01 9.81 -1.38
C VAL A 93 -15.72 10.96 -0.43
N ARG A 94 -15.79 10.74 0.86
CA ARG A 94 -15.58 11.75 1.90
C ARG A 94 -14.73 11.21 3.02
N VAL A 95 -13.75 11.97 3.45
CA VAL A 95 -13.00 11.61 4.66
C VAL A 95 -13.90 11.75 5.89
N VAL A 96 -13.92 10.71 6.71
CA VAL A 96 -14.67 10.67 7.98
C VAL A 96 -13.73 10.93 9.14
N HIS A 97 -12.60 10.22 9.16
CA HIS A 97 -11.61 10.37 10.22
C HIS A 97 -10.21 10.01 9.72
N HIS A 98 -9.21 10.75 10.15
CA HIS A 98 -7.80 10.46 9.93
C HIS A 98 -6.93 11.10 11.02
N ASN A 99 -5.70 10.58 11.17
CA ASN A 99 -4.65 11.15 12.02
C ASN A 99 -3.43 11.60 11.20
N GLU A 100 -3.60 11.76 9.89
CA GLU A 100 -2.51 12.13 8.99
C GLU A 100 -1.99 13.54 9.30
N PRO A 101 -0.67 13.78 9.23
CA PRO A 101 -0.04 15.04 9.63
C PRO A 101 -0.17 16.15 8.58
N ILE A 102 -1.26 16.23 7.87
CA ILE A 102 -1.46 17.13 6.71
C ILE A 102 -1.43 18.59 7.10
N PHE A 103 -1.91 18.91 8.32
CA PHE A 103 -1.89 20.28 8.85
C PHE A 103 -0.48 20.82 9.09
N ILE A 104 0.55 19.95 9.25
CA ILE A 104 1.96 20.37 9.44
C ILE A 104 2.52 21.00 8.17
N SER A 105 1.98 20.66 7.00
CA SER A 105 2.38 21.25 5.72
C SER A 105 1.97 22.73 5.59
N GLY A 106 1.18 23.27 6.52
CA GLY A 106 0.67 24.64 6.51
C GLY A 106 -0.53 24.87 5.59
N MET A 107 -1.02 23.84 4.91
CA MET A 107 -2.14 23.94 3.96
C MET A 107 -3.51 23.63 4.57
N GLY A 108 -3.58 23.19 5.83
CA GLY A 108 -4.82 22.76 6.47
C GLY A 108 -5.41 21.47 5.90
N GLU A 109 -6.66 21.20 6.22
CA GLU A 109 -7.36 19.98 5.76
C GLU A 109 -8.04 20.13 4.39
N GLY A 110 -8.14 21.34 3.86
CA GLY A 110 -8.83 21.61 2.59
C GLY A 110 -8.35 20.73 1.44
N PRO A 111 -7.06 20.77 1.09
CA PRO A 111 -6.52 19.93 -0.01
C PRO A 111 -6.76 18.43 0.18
N PHE A 112 -6.79 17.95 1.43
CA PHE A 112 -7.07 16.55 1.69
C PHE A 112 -8.52 16.18 1.43
N ARG A 113 -9.45 17.07 1.78
CA ARG A 113 -10.87 16.89 1.43
C ARG A 113 -11.10 16.95 -0.08
N GLU A 114 -10.48 17.90 -0.75
CA GLU A 114 -10.53 18.05 -2.22
C GLU A 114 -10.00 16.79 -2.92
N PHE A 115 -8.96 16.15 -2.38
CA PHE A 115 -8.47 14.88 -2.91
C PHE A 115 -9.57 13.81 -2.95
N PHE A 116 -10.37 13.66 -1.91
CA PHE A 116 -11.47 12.67 -1.88
C PHE A 116 -12.60 13.03 -2.86
N GLU A 117 -12.80 14.29 -3.17
CA GLU A 117 -13.83 14.74 -4.11
C GLU A 117 -13.51 14.38 -5.55
N GLN A 118 -12.23 14.15 -5.89
CA GLN A 118 -11.81 13.75 -7.24
C GLN A 118 -12.36 12.39 -7.70
N TYR A 119 -12.82 11.54 -6.78
CA TYR A 119 -13.36 10.23 -7.12
C TYR A 119 -14.74 10.31 -7.78
N ALA A 120 -15.51 11.35 -7.55
CA ALA A 120 -16.86 11.47 -8.09
C ALA A 120 -16.89 11.29 -9.62
N GLY A 121 -17.76 10.40 -10.10
CA GLY A 121 -17.86 10.05 -11.52
C GLY A 121 -16.80 9.09 -12.05
N LYS A 122 -15.81 8.68 -11.27
CA LYS A 122 -14.83 7.67 -11.68
C LYS A 122 -15.31 6.25 -11.34
N SER A 123 -14.84 5.27 -12.10
CA SER A 123 -15.25 3.87 -11.95
C SER A 123 -14.23 3.05 -11.19
N ILE A 124 -14.69 2.16 -10.30
CA ILE A 124 -13.84 1.18 -9.61
C ILE A 124 -13.18 0.18 -10.56
N TRP A 125 -13.69 0.04 -11.78
CA TRP A 125 -13.16 -0.84 -12.81
C TRP A 125 -12.01 -0.22 -13.61
N SER A 126 -11.76 1.08 -13.41
CA SER A 126 -10.67 1.78 -14.10
C SER A 126 -9.41 1.74 -13.25
N PRO A 127 -8.26 1.40 -13.80
CA PRO A 127 -6.99 1.50 -13.11
C PRO A 127 -6.68 2.97 -12.82
N MET A 128 -6.39 3.29 -11.55
CA MET A 128 -6.15 4.66 -11.10
C MET A 128 -4.74 4.82 -10.54
N SER A 129 -4.16 6.00 -10.69
CA SER A 129 -2.86 6.36 -10.18
C SER A 129 -2.90 7.72 -9.49
N ILE A 130 -2.06 7.91 -8.46
CA ILE A 130 -1.87 9.17 -7.76
C ILE A 130 -0.67 9.91 -8.34
N GLY A 131 -0.86 11.16 -8.71
CA GLY A 131 0.15 12.05 -9.23
C GLY A 131 -0.13 12.45 -10.67
N THR A 132 0.37 13.63 -11.05
CA THR A 132 0.38 14.07 -12.45
C THR A 132 1.53 13.40 -13.17
N PRO A 133 1.33 12.80 -14.36
CA PRO A 133 2.43 12.37 -15.19
C PRO A 133 3.36 13.56 -15.47
N TYR A 134 4.65 13.35 -15.42
CA TYR A 134 5.61 14.34 -15.90
C TYR A 134 5.33 14.58 -17.39
N GLY A 135 4.91 15.80 -17.75
CA GLY A 135 4.56 16.16 -19.14
C GLY A 135 3.09 16.47 -19.39
N GLY A 136 2.25 16.45 -18.35
CA GLY A 136 0.81 16.77 -18.44
C GLY A 136 -0.08 15.53 -18.52
N ALA A 137 -1.40 15.74 -18.47
CA ALA A 137 -2.41 14.67 -18.42
C ALA A 137 -2.41 13.70 -19.63
N ASP A 138 -1.63 13.98 -20.66
CA ASP A 138 -1.60 13.25 -21.93
C ASP A 138 -0.30 12.44 -22.17
N ALA A 139 0.48 12.16 -21.11
CA ALA A 139 1.76 11.49 -21.23
C ALA A 139 1.70 9.97 -21.61
N GLY A 140 0.73 9.57 -22.40
CA GLY A 140 0.65 8.22 -22.96
C GLY A 140 0.00 7.17 -22.05
N SER A 141 -0.18 7.43 -20.76
CA SER A 141 -0.83 6.48 -19.84
C SER A 141 -2.35 6.45 -20.02
N SER A 142 -2.96 5.26 -19.94
CA SER A 142 -4.41 5.09 -19.88
C SER A 142 -4.94 5.03 -18.43
N LEU A 143 -4.08 5.23 -17.45
CA LEU A 143 -4.47 5.30 -16.05
C LEU A 143 -5.31 6.56 -15.77
N VAL A 144 -6.33 6.41 -14.94
CA VAL A 144 -7.07 7.55 -14.41
C VAL A 144 -6.24 8.23 -13.36
N HIS A 145 -5.78 9.44 -13.60
CA HIS A 145 -4.95 10.18 -12.66
C HIS A 145 -5.79 10.95 -11.65
N LEU A 146 -5.37 10.87 -10.40
CA LEU A 146 -5.84 11.71 -9.30
C LEU A 146 -4.71 12.63 -8.88
N ASP A 147 -5.00 13.91 -8.69
CA ASP A 147 -4.01 14.86 -8.23
C ASP A 147 -3.54 14.52 -6.81
N GLY A 148 -2.25 14.36 -6.65
CA GLY A 148 -1.64 14.18 -5.35
C GLY A 148 -1.54 15.48 -4.56
N ILE A 149 -1.23 15.37 -3.27
CA ILE A 149 -0.99 16.53 -2.41
C ILE A 149 0.51 16.64 -2.16
N SER A 150 1.11 17.78 -2.54
CA SER A 150 2.53 18.05 -2.26
C SER A 150 2.81 17.91 -0.76
N LYS A 151 3.87 17.19 -0.42
CA LYS A 151 4.29 16.85 0.96
C LYS A 151 3.35 15.92 1.74
N ALA A 152 2.28 15.42 1.13
CA ALA A 152 1.38 14.43 1.71
C ALA A 152 1.15 13.22 0.79
N THR A 153 2.06 12.96 -0.15
CA THR A 153 1.94 11.90 -1.18
C THR A 153 1.73 10.51 -0.57
N ALA A 154 2.42 10.19 0.54
CA ALA A 154 2.24 8.90 1.21
C ALA A 154 0.83 8.76 1.79
N SER A 155 0.32 9.80 2.47
CA SER A 155 -1.03 9.80 3.07
C SER A 155 -2.13 9.65 2.04
N VAL A 156 -2.07 10.40 0.92
CA VAL A 156 -3.09 10.31 -0.14
C VAL A 156 -3.02 8.98 -0.88
N ARG A 157 -1.81 8.41 -1.06
CA ARG A 157 -1.66 7.10 -1.66
C ARG A 157 -2.29 6.00 -0.81
N ILE A 158 -2.01 5.96 0.48
CA ILE A 158 -2.59 4.97 1.39
C ILE A 158 -4.11 5.13 1.48
N ALA A 159 -4.60 6.37 1.49
CA ALA A 159 -6.03 6.66 1.43
C ALA A 159 -6.65 6.09 0.13
N HIS A 160 -6.01 6.30 -1.02
CA HIS A 160 -6.43 5.74 -2.31
C HIS A 160 -6.47 4.21 -2.27
N GLU A 161 -5.40 3.57 -1.83
CA GLU A 161 -5.31 2.11 -1.69
C GLU A 161 -6.43 1.56 -0.80
N SER A 162 -6.72 2.24 0.33
CA SER A 162 -7.83 1.87 1.23
C SER A 162 -9.20 2.02 0.57
N ILE A 163 -9.42 3.11 -0.18
CA ILE A 163 -10.68 3.35 -0.89
C ILE A 163 -10.92 2.28 -1.95
N MET A 164 -9.92 2.02 -2.80
CA MET A 164 -10.04 1.04 -3.88
C MET A 164 -10.20 -0.38 -3.33
N ALA A 165 -9.40 -0.78 -2.34
CA ALA A 165 -9.50 -2.10 -1.73
C ALA A 165 -10.87 -2.34 -1.08
N ALA A 166 -11.40 -1.35 -0.35
CA ALA A 166 -12.72 -1.43 0.24
C ALA A 166 -13.83 -1.49 -0.82
N ALA A 167 -13.74 -0.65 -1.86
CA ALA A 167 -14.70 -0.63 -2.97
C ALA A 167 -14.69 -1.97 -3.74
N HIS A 168 -13.52 -2.52 -4.04
CA HIS A 168 -13.40 -3.84 -4.68
C HIS A 168 -13.93 -4.97 -3.79
N ALA A 169 -13.70 -4.93 -2.48
CA ALA A 169 -14.25 -5.92 -1.56
C ALA A 169 -15.78 -5.94 -1.58
N VAL A 170 -16.41 -4.76 -1.49
CA VAL A 170 -17.87 -4.61 -1.57
C VAL A 170 -18.40 -5.03 -2.95
N ALA A 171 -17.71 -4.67 -4.03
CA ALA A 171 -18.15 -5.01 -5.38
C ALA A 171 -18.07 -6.52 -5.66
N ARG A 172 -17.00 -7.22 -5.21
CA ARG A 172 -16.91 -8.68 -5.31
C ARG A 172 -18.09 -9.38 -4.64
N GLU A 173 -18.42 -8.97 -3.42
CA GLU A 173 -19.45 -9.62 -2.64
C GLU A 173 -20.87 -9.29 -3.14
N HIS A 174 -21.14 -8.03 -3.48
CA HIS A 174 -22.52 -7.54 -3.71
C HIS A 174 -22.87 -7.22 -5.16
N MET A 175 -21.86 -6.98 -6.02
CA MET A 175 -22.10 -6.71 -7.46
C MET A 175 -21.81 -7.94 -8.33
N GLN A 176 -20.80 -8.75 -7.99
CA GLN A 176 -20.46 -9.97 -8.74
C GLN A 176 -20.99 -11.26 -8.11
N GLY A 177 -21.48 -11.21 -6.87
CA GLY A 177 -21.97 -12.40 -6.14
C GLY A 177 -20.87 -13.45 -5.89
N ARG A 178 -19.61 -13.04 -5.85
CA ARG A 178 -18.46 -13.92 -5.61
C ARG A 178 -18.02 -13.78 -4.16
N VAL A 179 -18.04 -14.89 -3.43
CA VAL A 179 -17.34 -14.97 -2.14
C VAL A 179 -15.84 -14.98 -2.43
N ALA A 180 -15.11 -14.03 -1.91
CA ALA A 180 -13.67 -13.99 -2.05
C ALA A 180 -13.06 -15.30 -1.48
N ALA A 181 -12.26 -15.99 -2.27
CA ALA A 181 -11.45 -17.09 -1.75
C ALA A 181 -10.46 -16.57 -0.71
N PRO A 182 -10.08 -17.36 0.31
CA PRO A 182 -9.06 -16.97 1.24
C PRO A 182 -7.79 -16.56 0.49
N ALA A 183 -7.22 -15.40 0.84
CA ALA A 183 -5.99 -14.95 0.23
C ALA A 183 -4.88 -15.99 0.45
N ALA A 184 -4.21 -16.35 -0.63
CA ALA A 184 -3.03 -17.21 -0.57
C ALA A 184 -1.82 -16.35 -0.19
N ARG A 185 -0.82 -16.96 0.46
CA ARG A 185 0.48 -16.34 0.71
C ARG A 185 1.60 -17.28 0.29
N PRO A 186 2.75 -16.78 -0.17
CA PRO A 186 3.88 -17.64 -0.49
C PRO A 186 4.28 -18.52 0.69
N ASP A 187 4.58 -19.78 0.42
CA ASP A 187 5.11 -20.69 1.42
C ASP A 187 6.62 -20.45 1.59
N PRO A 188 7.07 -19.93 2.74
CA PRO A 188 8.49 -19.65 2.96
C PRO A 188 9.32 -20.91 3.14
N GLU A 189 8.69 -22.05 3.46
CA GLU A 189 9.35 -23.34 3.70
C GLU A 189 9.39 -24.22 2.46
N TYR A 190 8.60 -23.89 1.42
CA TYR A 190 8.62 -24.64 0.18
C TYR A 190 9.93 -24.38 -0.58
N ASP A 191 10.79 -25.37 -0.58
CA ASP A 191 12.10 -25.33 -1.25
C ASP A 191 12.15 -26.34 -2.39
N ALA A 192 12.28 -25.83 -3.63
CA ALA A 192 12.49 -26.64 -4.81
C ALA A 192 13.73 -26.14 -5.56
N PRO A 193 14.66 -27.01 -5.95
CA PRO A 193 15.87 -26.62 -6.66
C PRO A 193 15.58 -26.35 -8.15
N LEU A 194 14.81 -25.30 -8.41
CA LEU A 194 14.41 -24.88 -9.76
C LEU A 194 15.49 -23.99 -10.38
N ARG A 195 15.66 -24.11 -11.69
CA ARG A 195 16.45 -23.26 -12.57
C ARG A 195 15.50 -22.53 -13.53
N TRP A 196 15.97 -21.53 -14.23
CA TRP A 196 15.17 -20.81 -15.21
C TRP A 196 14.51 -21.72 -16.24
N ALA A 197 15.24 -22.70 -16.78
CA ALA A 197 14.68 -23.65 -17.74
C ALA A 197 13.49 -24.44 -17.17
N ASP A 198 13.54 -24.78 -15.89
CA ASP A 198 12.47 -25.49 -15.21
C ASP A 198 11.22 -24.58 -15.05
N LEU A 199 11.41 -23.26 -14.84
CA LEU A 199 10.30 -22.29 -14.82
C LEU A 199 9.61 -22.19 -16.17
N VAL A 200 10.39 -22.18 -17.26
CA VAL A 200 9.85 -22.12 -18.63
C VAL A 200 9.08 -23.41 -18.96
N GLU A 201 9.67 -24.59 -18.68
CA GLU A 201 9.05 -25.88 -18.97
C GLU A 201 7.75 -26.08 -18.21
N GLN A 202 7.69 -25.62 -16.95
CA GLN A 202 6.49 -25.75 -16.09
C GLN A 202 5.48 -24.60 -16.30
N GLY A 203 5.74 -23.64 -17.19
CA GLY A 203 4.87 -22.51 -17.46
C GLY A 203 4.81 -21.48 -16.31
N LEU A 204 5.76 -21.53 -15.37
CA LEU A 204 5.92 -20.57 -14.26
C LEU A 204 6.57 -19.27 -14.73
N ALA A 205 7.38 -19.32 -15.79
CA ALA A 205 7.81 -18.18 -16.57
C ALA A 205 6.98 -18.09 -17.84
N ARG A 206 6.15 -17.05 -17.96
CA ARG A 206 5.29 -16.82 -19.13
C ARG A 206 5.99 -15.92 -20.11
N HIS A 207 5.85 -16.20 -21.38
CA HIS A 207 6.52 -15.50 -22.46
C HIS A 207 5.50 -14.91 -23.44
N LEU A 208 5.65 -13.63 -23.74
CA LEU A 208 4.89 -12.92 -24.78
C LEU A 208 5.88 -12.29 -25.76
N ARG A 209 5.76 -12.68 -27.01
CA ARG A 209 6.61 -12.18 -28.09
C ARG A 209 5.75 -11.53 -29.17
N VAL A 210 6.10 -10.30 -29.50
CA VAL A 210 5.36 -9.49 -30.51
C VAL A 210 6.38 -8.80 -31.41
N THR A 211 6.22 -8.96 -32.71
CA THR A 211 7.04 -8.32 -33.73
C THR A 211 6.57 -6.90 -34.06
N ASN A 212 7.45 -6.13 -34.69
CA ASN A 212 7.09 -4.81 -35.20
C ASN A 212 5.95 -4.86 -36.24
N ALA A 213 5.95 -5.89 -37.11
CA ALA A 213 4.88 -6.09 -38.09
C ALA A 213 3.53 -6.37 -37.44
N GLU A 214 3.49 -7.12 -36.34
CA GLU A 214 2.25 -7.39 -35.61
C GLU A 214 1.69 -6.13 -34.96
N ILE A 215 2.55 -5.26 -34.40
CA ILE A 215 2.13 -3.94 -33.89
C ILE A 215 1.64 -3.05 -35.01
N ASP A 216 2.33 -2.99 -36.16
CA ASP A 216 1.86 -2.23 -37.32
C ASP A 216 0.49 -2.72 -37.81
N ALA A 217 0.28 -4.04 -37.82
CA ALA A 217 -1.01 -4.63 -38.16
C ALA A 217 -2.12 -4.25 -37.17
N ALA A 218 -1.82 -4.17 -35.89
CA ALA A 218 -2.76 -3.77 -34.84
C ALA A 218 -3.21 -2.29 -34.98
N PHE A 219 -2.33 -1.42 -35.45
CA PHE A 219 -2.67 -0.01 -35.74
C PHE A 219 -3.24 0.22 -37.14
N LYS A 220 -3.34 -0.81 -37.99
CA LYS A 220 -3.81 -0.70 -39.37
C LYS A 220 -5.22 -0.09 -39.46
N GLY A 221 -5.40 0.86 -40.36
CA GLY A 221 -6.69 1.56 -40.54
C GLY A 221 -6.92 2.70 -39.55
N THR A 222 -6.01 2.96 -38.66
CA THR A 222 -6.03 4.12 -37.79
C THR A 222 -5.08 5.21 -38.26
N ARG A 223 -5.17 6.43 -37.70
CA ARG A 223 -4.25 7.52 -37.98
C ARG A 223 -2.81 7.26 -37.52
N TRP A 224 -2.60 6.29 -36.63
CA TRP A 224 -1.30 5.90 -36.08
C TRP A 224 -0.61 4.78 -36.88
N ALA A 225 -1.22 4.29 -37.95
CA ALA A 225 -0.76 3.13 -38.73
C ALA A 225 0.70 3.21 -39.22
N TYR A 226 1.19 4.44 -39.48
CA TYR A 226 2.54 4.66 -40.02
C TYR A 226 3.37 5.63 -39.19
N SER A 227 3.06 5.78 -37.93
CA SER A 227 3.75 6.73 -37.04
C SER A 227 4.99 6.15 -36.36
N ASP A 228 5.40 4.93 -36.68
CA ASP A 228 6.58 4.25 -36.13
C ASP A 228 7.56 3.86 -37.23
N PRO A 229 8.54 4.73 -37.59
CA PRO A 229 9.51 4.45 -38.62
C PRO A 229 10.43 3.25 -38.30
N ALA A 230 10.70 2.98 -37.00
CA ALA A 230 11.53 1.86 -36.59
C ALA A 230 10.84 0.52 -36.88
N ALA A 231 9.52 0.44 -36.69
CA ALA A 231 8.75 -0.74 -37.03
C ALA A 231 8.75 -1.01 -38.54
N GLN A 232 8.71 0.06 -39.36
CA GLN A 232 8.74 -0.07 -40.81
C GLN A 232 10.11 -0.47 -41.35
N ALA A 233 11.19 -0.02 -40.67
CA ALA A 233 12.55 -0.32 -41.08
C ALA A 233 12.95 -1.78 -40.79
N ASP A 234 12.41 -2.37 -39.71
CA ASP A 234 12.68 -3.76 -39.28
C ASP A 234 11.36 -4.44 -38.86
N PRO A 235 10.52 -4.88 -39.81
CA PRO A 235 9.24 -5.52 -39.50
C PRO A 235 9.34 -6.79 -38.70
N ASP A 236 10.42 -7.58 -38.89
CA ASP A 236 10.66 -8.85 -38.19
C ASP A 236 11.34 -8.66 -36.84
N GLY A 237 11.80 -7.46 -36.56
CA GLY A 237 12.39 -7.11 -35.25
C GLY A 237 11.37 -7.20 -34.13
N LEU A 238 11.86 -7.43 -32.90
CA LEU A 238 11.02 -7.61 -31.73
C LEU A 238 10.60 -6.27 -31.15
N TYR A 239 9.30 -6.03 -31.16
CA TYR A 239 8.69 -4.91 -30.45
C TYR A 239 8.67 -5.20 -28.94
N LEU A 240 8.17 -6.39 -28.57
CA LEU A 240 8.12 -6.88 -27.20
C LEU A 240 8.61 -8.33 -27.17
N ASP A 241 9.50 -8.63 -26.23
CA ASP A 241 10.00 -9.98 -25.93
C ASP A 241 9.98 -10.18 -24.42
N LEU A 242 8.75 -10.27 -23.87
CA LEU A 242 8.48 -10.15 -22.45
C LEU A 242 8.40 -11.50 -21.76
N TRP A 243 9.16 -11.64 -20.70
CA TRP A 243 9.00 -12.70 -19.70
C TRP A 243 8.37 -12.16 -18.44
N LEU A 244 7.43 -12.92 -17.86
CA LEU A 244 6.75 -12.63 -16.59
C LEU A 244 6.90 -13.81 -15.64
N VAL A 245 7.37 -13.53 -14.43
CA VAL A 245 7.49 -14.50 -13.34
C VAL A 245 7.03 -13.88 -12.03
N ASP A 246 6.23 -14.62 -11.25
CA ASP A 246 6.01 -14.31 -9.84
C ASP A 246 7.27 -14.73 -9.06
N VAL A 247 7.98 -13.76 -8.51
CA VAL A 247 9.24 -14.00 -7.76
C VAL A 247 9.04 -13.87 -6.25
N THR A 248 7.82 -13.80 -5.77
CA THR A 248 7.55 -13.78 -4.32
C THR A 248 7.84 -15.12 -3.65
N PRO A 249 7.47 -16.28 -4.23
CA PRO A 249 7.85 -17.57 -3.68
C PRO A 249 9.37 -17.78 -3.73
N PRO A 250 10.01 -18.18 -2.61
CA PRO A 250 11.46 -18.26 -2.51
C PRO A 250 12.14 -19.16 -3.56
N ALA A 251 11.48 -20.24 -3.97
CA ALA A 251 12.00 -21.15 -4.99
C ALA A 251 12.05 -20.49 -6.37
N LEU A 252 11.02 -19.69 -6.73
CA LEU A 252 10.95 -18.97 -8.00
C LEU A 252 11.94 -17.79 -8.03
N ALA A 253 12.04 -17.06 -6.90
CA ALA A 253 13.04 -16.00 -6.75
C ALA A 253 14.45 -16.50 -7.04
N ARG A 254 14.86 -17.62 -6.44
CA ARG A 254 16.21 -18.19 -6.64
C ARG A 254 16.48 -18.67 -8.07
N ALA A 255 15.45 -19.07 -8.78
CA ALA A 255 15.58 -19.51 -10.16
C ALA A 255 15.71 -18.36 -11.16
N ALA A 256 15.23 -17.15 -10.79
CA ALA A 256 15.14 -15.99 -11.68
C ALA A 256 16.09 -14.84 -11.32
N LEU A 257 16.43 -14.67 -10.03
CA LEU A 257 17.15 -13.52 -9.51
C LEU A 257 18.47 -13.92 -8.87
N ASP A 258 19.42 -12.99 -8.86
CA ASP A 258 20.65 -13.12 -8.10
C ASP A 258 20.40 -12.95 -6.58
N GLN A 259 21.41 -13.30 -5.77
CA GLN A 259 21.28 -13.23 -4.30
C GLN A 259 21.16 -11.79 -3.79
N GLY A 260 21.78 -10.82 -4.46
CA GLY A 260 21.71 -9.41 -4.07
C GLY A 260 20.31 -8.84 -4.21
N THR A 261 19.63 -9.15 -5.31
CA THR A 261 18.22 -8.78 -5.55
C THR A 261 17.29 -9.49 -4.57
N ILE A 262 17.49 -10.79 -4.31
CA ILE A 262 16.71 -11.54 -3.32
C ILE A 262 16.85 -10.92 -1.92
N ASP A 263 18.05 -10.50 -1.53
CA ASP A 263 18.27 -9.87 -0.22
C ASP A 263 17.61 -8.48 -0.13
N GLN A 264 17.52 -7.73 -1.23
CA GLN A 264 16.73 -6.49 -1.29
C GLN A 264 15.24 -6.78 -1.07
N MET A 265 14.68 -7.77 -1.78
CA MET A 265 13.29 -8.20 -1.62
C MET A 265 12.98 -8.63 -0.20
N ARG A 266 13.83 -9.46 0.43
CA ARG A 266 13.65 -9.91 1.81
C ARG A 266 13.66 -8.75 2.81
N ARG A 267 14.57 -7.79 2.66
CA ARG A 267 14.58 -6.58 3.50
C ARG A 267 13.29 -5.79 3.36
N PHE A 268 12.78 -5.67 2.13
CA PHE A 268 11.53 -4.98 1.87
C PHE A 268 10.34 -5.72 2.48
N GLN A 269 10.25 -7.04 2.32
CA GLN A 269 9.21 -7.89 2.93
C GLN A 269 9.22 -7.82 4.46
N GLY A 270 10.37 -7.55 5.09
CA GLY A 270 10.45 -7.29 6.53
C GLY A 270 9.63 -6.06 6.97
N VAL A 271 9.38 -5.12 6.06
CA VAL A 271 8.58 -3.90 6.31
C VAL A 271 7.17 -4.02 5.73
N ALA A 272 7.04 -4.69 4.60
CA ALA A 272 5.79 -4.89 3.86
C ALA A 272 5.55 -6.40 3.57
N PRO A 273 5.16 -7.19 4.58
CA PRO A 273 5.11 -8.67 4.48
C PRO A 273 3.97 -9.19 3.60
N THR A 274 3.08 -8.32 3.16
CA THR A 274 1.95 -8.65 2.30
C THR A 274 2.18 -8.30 0.83
N ASP A 275 3.33 -7.68 0.52
CA ASP A 275 3.68 -7.34 -0.85
C ASP A 275 4.07 -8.60 -1.64
N GLU A 276 3.59 -8.65 -2.88
CA GLU A 276 3.89 -9.66 -3.89
C GLU A 276 4.70 -9.03 -5.01
N PHE A 277 5.65 -9.76 -5.59
CA PHE A 277 6.62 -9.25 -6.55
C PHE A 277 6.54 -9.99 -7.87
N LEU A 278 6.40 -9.25 -8.94
CA LEU A 278 6.33 -9.72 -10.31
C LEU A 278 7.59 -9.25 -11.05
N LEU A 279 8.41 -10.18 -11.52
CA LEU A 279 9.57 -9.88 -12.37
C LEU A 279 9.11 -9.83 -13.82
N LEU A 280 9.43 -8.73 -14.50
CA LEU A 280 9.29 -8.55 -15.92
C LEU A 280 10.68 -8.39 -16.55
N ILE A 281 10.92 -9.07 -17.67
CA ILE A 281 12.16 -8.94 -18.45
C ILE A 281 11.75 -8.75 -19.91
N ASP A 282 12.13 -7.64 -20.52
CA ASP A 282 11.86 -7.36 -21.92
C ASP A 282 13.17 -7.19 -22.71
N ALA A 283 13.37 -8.02 -23.72
CA ALA A 283 14.46 -7.92 -24.68
C ALA A 283 14.04 -7.22 -25.98
N GLY A 284 12.78 -6.82 -26.09
CA GLY A 284 12.26 -6.03 -27.19
C GLY A 284 12.59 -4.53 -27.05
N ARG A 285 12.10 -3.73 -28.00
CA ARG A 285 12.30 -2.28 -27.97
C ARG A 285 11.23 -1.50 -27.20
N HIS A 286 10.22 -2.19 -26.65
CA HIS A 286 9.15 -1.56 -25.86
C HIS A 286 9.68 -0.91 -24.57
N GLY A 287 10.60 -1.57 -23.86
CA GLY A 287 11.30 -1.02 -22.71
C GLY A 287 10.48 -0.97 -21.42
N LEU A 288 9.24 -1.47 -21.40
CA LEU A 288 8.30 -1.64 -20.27
C LEU A 288 7.72 -0.34 -19.68
N VAL A 289 8.43 0.76 -19.73
CA VAL A 289 8.01 2.07 -19.18
C VAL A 289 8.36 3.19 -20.15
N SER A 290 7.68 4.33 -20.06
CA SER A 290 8.00 5.51 -20.87
C SER A 290 9.20 6.27 -20.35
N ASP A 291 9.75 7.20 -21.18
CA ASP A 291 10.83 8.10 -20.77
C ASP A 291 10.44 9.04 -19.61
N SER A 292 9.15 9.24 -19.38
CA SER A 292 8.62 10.07 -18.29
C SER A 292 8.33 9.29 -17.01
N PHE A 293 8.56 7.98 -17.01
CA PHE A 293 8.31 7.13 -15.86
C PHE A 293 9.15 7.52 -14.63
N VAL A 294 8.51 7.58 -13.48
CA VAL A 294 9.15 7.87 -12.20
C VAL A 294 9.21 6.59 -11.37
N ARG A 295 10.42 6.21 -10.96
CA ARG A 295 10.62 5.03 -10.11
C ARG A 295 9.80 5.10 -8.82
N ASN A 296 9.45 3.93 -8.29
CA ASN A 296 8.60 3.79 -7.11
C ASN A 296 7.18 4.39 -7.28
N THR A 297 6.70 4.48 -8.52
CA THR A 297 5.30 4.84 -8.85
C THR A 297 4.60 3.71 -9.61
N ALA A 298 3.32 3.89 -9.96
CA ALA A 298 2.64 2.96 -10.85
C ALA A 298 3.28 3.01 -12.25
N PRO A 299 3.51 1.84 -12.89
CA PRO A 299 4.03 1.82 -14.26
C PRO A 299 2.98 2.44 -15.21
N ASP A 300 3.43 3.22 -16.15
CA ASP A 300 2.56 4.01 -17.04
C ASP A 300 2.08 3.23 -18.28
N LEU A 301 2.82 2.19 -18.67
CA LEU A 301 2.50 1.34 -19.82
C LEU A 301 2.07 -0.08 -19.46
N ILE A 302 1.93 -0.37 -18.17
CA ILE A 302 1.60 -1.71 -17.68
C ILE A 302 0.44 -1.64 -16.71
N LYS A 303 -0.54 -2.50 -16.92
CA LYS A 303 -1.68 -2.70 -16.02
C LYS A 303 -1.81 -4.18 -15.70
N ALA A 304 -2.54 -4.50 -14.66
CA ALA A 304 -2.96 -5.87 -14.42
C ALA A 304 -4.40 -5.93 -13.90
N GLU A 305 -5.03 -7.06 -14.16
CA GLU A 305 -6.41 -7.33 -13.74
C GLU A 305 -6.53 -8.72 -13.16
N GLN A 306 -7.35 -8.88 -12.13
CA GLN A 306 -7.70 -10.17 -11.57
C GLN A 306 -9.19 -10.22 -11.26
N GLY A 307 -9.87 -11.22 -11.83
CA GLY A 307 -11.31 -11.39 -11.63
C GLY A 307 -12.17 -10.21 -12.12
N GLY A 308 -11.66 -9.41 -13.07
CA GLY A 308 -12.29 -8.22 -13.62
C GLY A 308 -12.03 -6.95 -12.80
N PHE A 309 -11.13 -6.99 -11.80
CA PHE A 309 -10.71 -5.82 -11.03
C PHE A 309 -9.28 -5.42 -11.37
N PRO A 310 -8.99 -4.12 -11.50
CA PRO A 310 -7.63 -3.66 -11.67
C PRO A 310 -6.80 -3.98 -10.42
N ILE A 311 -5.57 -4.46 -10.66
CA ILE A 311 -4.56 -4.69 -9.64
C ILE A 311 -3.71 -3.42 -9.51
N ALA A 312 -3.54 -2.92 -8.31
CA ALA A 312 -2.64 -1.81 -8.03
C ALA A 312 -1.19 -2.26 -8.18
N LEU A 313 -0.55 -1.96 -9.31
CA LEU A 313 0.85 -2.22 -9.56
C LEU A 313 1.72 -1.02 -9.20
N ARG A 314 2.93 -1.29 -8.75
CA ARG A 314 3.93 -0.28 -8.43
C ARG A 314 5.34 -0.81 -8.68
N ASP A 315 6.23 0.04 -9.19
CA ASP A 315 7.65 -0.27 -9.25
C ASP A 315 8.22 -0.47 -7.83
N ALA A 316 8.97 -1.55 -7.63
CA ALA A 316 9.62 -1.85 -6.36
C ALA A 316 10.88 -1.00 -6.11
N ASP A 317 11.38 -0.31 -7.13
CA ASP A 317 12.61 0.50 -7.11
C ASP A 317 13.85 -0.32 -6.70
N PHE A 318 13.93 -1.56 -7.17
CA PHE A 318 15.09 -2.42 -6.94
C PHE A 318 16.12 -2.30 -8.08
N LEU A 319 17.39 -2.52 -7.75
CA LEU A 319 18.40 -2.87 -8.74
C LEU A 319 18.26 -4.37 -8.99
N VAL A 320 17.88 -4.72 -10.21
CA VAL A 320 17.55 -6.11 -10.56
C VAL A 320 18.73 -6.73 -11.27
N ASP A 321 19.34 -7.72 -10.62
CA ASP A 321 20.33 -8.60 -11.22
C ASP A 321 19.72 -10.00 -11.38
N LEU A 322 19.90 -10.59 -12.56
CA LEU A 322 19.26 -11.86 -12.94
C LEU A 322 20.16 -13.06 -12.61
N ALA A 323 19.52 -14.20 -12.33
CA ALA A 323 20.24 -15.45 -12.13
C ALA A 323 20.89 -15.95 -13.45
N PRO A 324 21.94 -16.79 -13.37
CA PRO A 324 22.55 -17.37 -14.56
C PRO A 324 21.57 -18.18 -15.41
N GLY A 325 21.56 -17.95 -16.71
CA GLY A 325 20.69 -18.62 -17.67
C GLY A 325 19.32 -17.96 -17.89
N VAL A 326 19.02 -16.89 -17.18
CA VAL A 326 17.84 -16.03 -17.44
C VAL A 326 18.14 -15.17 -18.68
N PRO A 327 17.18 -14.92 -19.58
CA PRO A 327 17.35 -14.06 -20.74
C PRO A 327 17.80 -12.64 -20.34
N GLU A 328 18.72 -12.07 -21.12
CA GLU A 328 19.15 -10.69 -20.96
C GLU A 328 18.04 -9.74 -21.48
N GLY A 329 17.86 -8.62 -20.80
CA GLY A 329 16.87 -7.60 -21.19
C GLY A 329 16.72 -6.52 -20.12
N THR A 330 15.82 -5.59 -20.39
CA THR A 330 15.38 -4.61 -19.37
C THR A 330 14.56 -5.33 -18.31
N ALA A 331 15.08 -5.39 -17.08
CA ALA A 331 14.41 -6.06 -15.97
C ALA A 331 13.76 -5.06 -15.03
N LEU A 332 12.50 -5.32 -14.67
CA LEU A 332 11.70 -4.51 -13.77
C LEU A 332 10.99 -5.42 -12.76
N ILE A 333 11.05 -5.09 -11.48
CA ILE A 333 10.24 -5.75 -10.47
C ILE A 333 9.08 -4.82 -10.08
N LEU A 334 7.88 -5.27 -10.40
CA LEU A 334 6.64 -4.64 -9.94
C LEU A 334 6.18 -5.32 -8.66
N ARG A 335 5.54 -4.55 -7.79
CA ARG A 335 4.92 -5.04 -6.57
C ARG A 335 3.44 -4.72 -6.52
N THR A 336 2.70 -5.57 -5.86
CA THR A 336 1.32 -5.36 -5.44
C THR A 336 1.14 -5.85 -4.02
N ASP A 337 0.01 -5.57 -3.37
CA ASP A 337 -0.24 -5.95 -1.99
C ASP A 337 -1.49 -6.83 -1.91
N ARG A 338 -1.39 -7.99 -1.27
CA ARG A 338 -2.53 -8.90 -1.04
C ARG A 338 -3.69 -8.24 -0.30
N ARG A 339 -3.41 -7.25 0.56
CA ARG A 339 -4.44 -6.47 1.25
C ARG A 339 -5.29 -5.62 0.30
N LEU A 340 -4.79 -5.32 -0.90
CA LEU A 340 -5.52 -4.62 -1.96
C LEU A 340 -6.42 -5.56 -2.77
N GLY A 341 -6.45 -6.84 -2.40
CA GLY A 341 -7.33 -7.85 -3.00
C GLY A 341 -6.68 -8.69 -4.09
N PHE A 342 -5.38 -8.61 -4.28
CA PHE A 342 -4.63 -9.55 -5.12
C PHE A 342 -4.49 -10.91 -4.44
N ASN A 343 -4.76 -11.99 -5.18
CA ASN A 343 -4.54 -13.36 -4.73
C ASN A 343 -3.51 -14.04 -5.65
N PRO A 344 -2.26 -14.25 -5.22
CA PRO A 344 -1.19 -14.74 -6.09
C PRO A 344 -1.42 -16.17 -6.59
N ALA A 345 -2.26 -16.97 -5.94
CA ALA A 345 -2.59 -18.32 -6.38
C ALA A 345 -3.71 -18.37 -7.44
N GLU A 346 -4.35 -17.24 -7.74
CA GLU A 346 -5.39 -17.15 -8.77
C GLU A 346 -4.83 -16.55 -10.07
N PRO A 347 -5.41 -16.91 -11.23
CA PRO A 347 -4.97 -16.34 -12.50
C PRO A 347 -5.19 -14.83 -12.53
N PHE A 348 -4.26 -14.14 -13.14
CA PHE A 348 -4.37 -12.70 -13.44
C PHE A 348 -3.88 -12.41 -14.86
N THR A 349 -4.26 -11.26 -15.36
CA THR A 349 -3.91 -10.79 -16.70
C THR A 349 -3.01 -9.57 -16.58
N LEU A 350 -1.83 -9.63 -17.20
CA LEU A 350 -0.95 -8.48 -17.39
C LEU A 350 -1.29 -7.86 -18.76
N ILE A 351 -1.44 -6.55 -18.79
CA ILE A 351 -1.78 -5.77 -19.99
C ILE A 351 -0.64 -4.78 -20.24
N ILE A 352 0.02 -4.90 -21.38
CA ILE A 352 1.08 -4.02 -21.83
C ILE A 352 0.54 -3.10 -22.92
N GLU A 353 0.70 -1.79 -22.75
CA GLU A 353 0.23 -0.82 -23.73
C GLU A 353 1.31 -0.48 -24.74
N ALA A 354 1.07 -0.83 -26.02
CA ALA A 354 1.83 -0.30 -27.12
C ALA A 354 1.28 1.08 -27.48
N VAL A 355 2.10 2.11 -27.39
CA VAL A 355 1.71 3.51 -27.55
C VAL A 355 2.32 4.08 -28.81
N ARG A 356 1.54 4.83 -29.58
CA ARG A 356 2.00 5.62 -30.73
C ARG A 356 1.43 7.02 -30.68
N GLU A 357 2.25 7.98 -31.07
CA GLU A 357 1.87 9.39 -31.16
C GLU A 357 1.63 9.80 -32.61
N HIS A 358 0.66 10.67 -32.85
CA HIS A 358 0.39 11.30 -34.13
C HIS A 358 0.11 12.78 -33.95
N GLY A 359 0.79 13.63 -34.72
CA GLY A 359 0.70 15.09 -34.65
C GLY A 359 1.96 15.74 -34.09
N PHE A 360 2.14 17.05 -34.39
CA PHE A 360 3.38 17.76 -34.06
C PHE A 360 3.23 18.76 -32.90
N ILE A 361 2.08 19.43 -32.76
CA ILE A 361 1.88 20.48 -31.74
C ILE A 361 1.18 19.90 -30.50
N THR A 362 0.15 19.10 -30.71
CA THR A 362 -0.56 18.35 -29.67
C THR A 362 -0.67 16.91 -30.14
N PRO A 363 0.29 16.05 -29.79
CA PRO A 363 0.25 14.66 -30.22
C PRO A 363 -1.02 13.97 -29.71
N GLU A 364 -1.75 13.33 -30.62
CA GLU A 364 -2.79 12.40 -30.25
C GLU A 364 -2.22 11.02 -30.05
N ILE A 365 -2.62 10.36 -28.97
CA ILE A 365 -2.07 9.08 -28.54
C ILE A 365 -3.00 7.95 -28.94
N GLY A 366 -2.45 6.99 -29.70
CA GLY A 366 -3.08 5.72 -30.01
C GLY A 366 -2.50 4.62 -29.15
N ARG A 367 -3.35 3.67 -28.72
CA ARG A 367 -2.95 2.55 -27.87
C ARG A 367 -3.46 1.23 -28.42
N VAL A 368 -2.64 0.20 -28.25
CA VAL A 368 -3.00 -1.19 -28.45
C VAL A 368 -2.60 -1.97 -27.21
N GLU A 369 -3.47 -2.80 -26.70
CA GLU A 369 -3.23 -3.63 -25.54
C GLU A 369 -2.69 -4.99 -25.97
N LEU A 370 -1.56 -5.39 -25.36
CA LEU A 370 -0.96 -6.70 -25.47
C LEU A 370 -1.19 -7.44 -24.17
N VAL A 371 -1.79 -8.62 -24.25
CA VAL A 371 -2.33 -9.33 -23.09
C VAL A 371 -1.50 -10.57 -22.80
N LEU A 372 -1.13 -10.77 -21.53
CA LEU A 372 -0.43 -11.94 -21.04
C LEU A 372 -1.12 -12.50 -19.80
N GLU A 373 -1.71 -13.68 -19.91
CA GLU A 373 -2.28 -14.39 -18.76
C GLU A 373 -1.20 -15.13 -17.98
N HIS A 374 -1.24 -15.03 -16.66
CA HIS A 374 -0.33 -15.72 -15.76
C HIS A 374 -1.09 -16.35 -14.60
N GLN A 375 -0.60 -17.50 -14.15
CA GLN A 375 -1.00 -18.15 -12.92
C GLN A 375 0.21 -18.89 -12.36
N THR A 376 0.53 -18.65 -11.10
CA THR A 376 1.52 -19.42 -10.35
C THR A 376 0.88 -20.64 -9.75
N ASP A 377 1.56 -21.78 -9.79
CA ASP A 377 1.06 -23.06 -9.27
C ASP A 377 0.77 -22.97 -7.76
N GLU A 378 -0.38 -23.52 -7.35
CA GLU A 378 -0.87 -23.47 -5.97
C GLU A 378 0.11 -24.09 -4.96
N ARG A 379 0.98 -25.00 -5.38
CA ARG A 379 2.00 -25.65 -4.50
C ARG A 379 2.98 -24.68 -3.86
N PHE A 380 3.14 -23.48 -4.41
CA PHE A 380 4.02 -22.43 -3.86
C PHE A 380 3.35 -21.59 -2.77
N PHE A 381 2.08 -21.84 -2.47
CA PHE A 381 1.30 -21.01 -1.58
C PHE A 381 0.66 -21.79 -0.44
N LEU A 382 0.50 -21.12 0.68
CA LEU A 382 -0.34 -21.53 1.79
C LEU A 382 -1.65 -20.75 1.72
N ARG A 383 -2.79 -21.43 1.76
CA ARG A 383 -4.08 -20.76 1.94
C ARG A 383 -4.24 -20.41 3.41
N GLU A 384 -4.41 -19.13 3.70
CA GLU A 384 -4.72 -18.71 5.05
C GLU A 384 -6.10 -19.22 5.45
N LYS A 385 -6.16 -19.89 6.61
CA LYS A 385 -7.46 -20.09 7.26
C LYS A 385 -8.02 -18.68 7.53
N ILE A 386 -9.33 -18.50 7.35
CA ILE A 386 -10.03 -17.25 7.69
C ILE A 386 -9.82 -16.99 9.18
N ILE A 387 -8.70 -16.41 9.52
CA ILE A 387 -8.45 -15.86 10.85
C ILE A 387 -8.93 -14.42 10.74
N THR A 388 -9.90 -14.05 11.55
CA THR A 388 -10.28 -12.63 11.69
C THR A 388 -9.00 -11.82 11.91
N PRO A 389 -8.66 -10.86 11.03
CA PRO A 389 -7.42 -10.11 11.18
C PRO A 389 -7.36 -9.47 12.56
N LEU A 390 -6.22 -9.57 13.20
CA LEU A 390 -6.00 -8.88 14.47
C LEU A 390 -6.25 -7.39 14.23
N PRO A 391 -6.87 -6.69 15.20
CA PRO A 391 -6.97 -5.24 15.11
C PRO A 391 -5.60 -4.63 14.84
N PRO A 392 -5.44 -3.65 13.94
CA PRO A 392 -4.15 -3.11 13.53
C PRO A 392 -3.24 -2.69 14.69
N TRP A 393 -3.83 -2.15 15.77
CA TRP A 393 -3.07 -1.79 16.98
C TRP A 393 -2.47 -3.01 17.70
N LEU A 394 -3.17 -4.14 17.70
CA LEU A 394 -2.69 -5.38 18.31
C LEU A 394 -1.61 -6.03 17.43
N GLU A 395 -1.79 -5.97 16.12
CA GLU A 395 -0.79 -6.39 15.15
C GLU A 395 0.51 -5.58 15.29
N ALA A 396 0.41 -4.25 15.44
CA ALA A 396 1.56 -3.37 15.67
C ALA A 396 2.31 -3.72 16.95
N LEU A 397 1.60 -4.07 18.04
CA LEU A 397 2.20 -4.55 19.27
C LEU A 397 2.89 -5.91 19.10
N TYR A 398 2.25 -6.83 18.38
CA TYR A 398 2.76 -8.18 18.18
C TYR A 398 4.03 -8.18 17.30
N ASN A 399 4.01 -7.40 16.23
CA ASN A 399 5.14 -7.31 15.29
C ASN A 399 6.38 -6.68 15.92
N ARG A 400 6.22 -5.85 16.96
CA ARG A 400 7.34 -5.17 17.67
C ARG A 400 7.56 -5.63 19.11
N GLN A 401 7.01 -6.76 19.52
CA GLN A 401 7.06 -7.22 20.91
C GLN A 401 8.48 -7.31 21.49
N VAL A 402 9.47 -7.75 20.69
CA VAL A 402 10.87 -7.85 21.12
C VAL A 402 11.48 -6.47 21.30
N ASP A 403 11.28 -5.57 20.34
CA ASP A 403 11.79 -4.19 20.42
C ASP A 403 11.19 -3.44 21.60
N LEU A 404 9.89 -3.61 21.84
CA LEU A 404 9.19 -3.03 22.98
C LEU A 404 9.70 -3.59 24.30
N ALA A 405 9.96 -4.89 24.39
CA ALA A 405 10.53 -5.51 25.57
C ALA A 405 11.95 -5.00 25.87
N LEU A 406 12.80 -4.88 24.85
CA LEU A 406 14.15 -4.32 24.97
C LEU A 406 14.11 -2.86 25.41
N LEU A 407 13.23 -2.06 24.81
CA LEU A 407 13.05 -0.66 25.19
C LEU A 407 12.52 -0.51 26.62
N ALA A 408 11.57 -1.36 27.02
CA ALA A 408 11.03 -1.38 28.39
C ALA A 408 12.10 -1.73 29.41
N LEU A 409 12.93 -2.74 29.14
CA LEU A 409 14.06 -3.12 29.99
C LEU A 409 15.09 -2.00 30.10
N GLY A 410 15.43 -1.36 28.98
CA GLY A 410 16.33 -0.19 28.96
C GLY A 410 15.79 0.99 29.77
N LEU A 411 14.49 1.29 29.64
CA LEU A 411 13.82 2.33 30.43
C LEU A 411 13.76 1.98 31.91
N ALA A 412 13.45 0.74 32.27
CA ALA A 412 13.45 0.30 33.65
C ALA A 412 14.85 0.42 34.32
N ALA A 413 15.89 0.03 33.56
CA ALA A 413 17.27 0.19 34.00
C ALA A 413 17.66 1.68 34.21
N LEU A 414 17.22 2.54 33.24
CA LEU A 414 17.46 3.98 33.32
C LEU A 414 16.75 4.62 34.52
N VAL A 415 15.48 4.28 34.75
CA VAL A 415 14.69 4.77 35.89
C VAL A 415 15.31 4.31 37.21
N TRP A 416 15.77 3.05 37.31
CA TRP A 416 16.44 2.52 38.48
C TRP A 416 17.76 3.25 38.75
N ALA A 417 18.56 3.48 37.69
CA ALA A 417 19.83 4.18 37.80
C ALA A 417 19.65 5.64 38.24
N LEU A 418 18.76 6.37 37.60
CA LEU A 418 18.51 7.80 37.85
C LEU A 418 17.72 8.04 39.15
N GLY A 419 16.73 7.20 39.45
CA GLY A 419 15.85 7.39 40.62
C GLY A 419 16.45 6.92 41.95
N ALA A 420 17.21 5.82 41.97
CA ALA A 420 17.67 5.20 43.23
C ALA A 420 19.14 5.44 43.50
N ARG A 421 19.97 5.70 42.52
CA ARG A 421 21.44 5.67 42.66
C ARG A 421 22.18 6.77 41.88
N MET A 422 21.53 7.84 41.52
CA MET A 422 22.10 8.93 40.67
C MET A 422 23.44 9.43 41.24
N ASN A 423 23.53 9.70 42.56
CA ASN A 423 24.74 10.20 43.20
C ASN A 423 25.92 9.20 43.14
N ARG A 424 25.63 7.90 43.14
CA ARG A 424 26.68 6.88 43.02
C ARG A 424 27.18 6.74 41.59
N PHE A 425 26.26 6.84 40.60
CA PHE A 425 26.63 6.79 39.19
C PHE A 425 27.37 8.05 38.76
N ALA A 426 26.95 9.23 39.21
CA ALA A 426 27.63 10.48 38.91
C ALA A 426 29.07 10.54 39.46
N ALA A 427 29.33 9.90 40.58
CA ALA A 427 30.65 9.79 41.19
C ALA A 427 31.55 8.73 40.54
N TRP A 428 31.03 7.91 39.64
CA TRP A 428 31.79 6.85 38.98
C TRP A 428 32.76 7.42 37.94
N ARG A 429 34.05 7.09 38.05
CA ARG A 429 35.13 7.60 37.16
C ARG A 429 34.88 7.40 35.65
N HIS A 430 34.12 6.36 35.30
CA HIS A 430 33.76 6.04 33.90
C HIS A 430 32.34 6.52 33.49
N PHE A 431 31.74 7.41 34.28
CA PHE A 431 30.39 7.91 34.01
C PHE A 431 30.26 8.56 32.65
N THR A 432 31.21 9.42 32.27
CA THR A 432 31.15 10.12 30.97
C THR A 432 31.23 9.18 29.75
N PRO A 433 32.22 8.24 29.66
CA PRO A 433 32.25 7.29 28.57
C PRO A 433 31.06 6.32 28.59
N ALA A 434 30.57 5.91 29.73
CA ALA A 434 29.35 5.09 29.80
C ALA A 434 28.12 5.84 29.32
N ARG A 435 27.97 7.11 29.65
CA ARG A 435 26.91 7.98 29.14
C ARG A 435 26.95 8.13 27.60
N LEU A 436 28.15 8.36 27.04
CA LEU A 436 28.33 8.45 25.59
C LEU A 436 27.98 7.12 24.89
N LEU A 437 28.39 5.99 25.47
CA LEU A 437 28.04 4.68 24.95
C LEU A 437 26.51 4.46 24.97
N ILE A 438 25.85 4.75 26.09
CA ILE A 438 24.38 4.65 26.20
C ILE A 438 23.70 5.53 25.17
N LEU A 439 24.16 6.79 24.99
CA LEU A 439 23.61 7.68 23.98
C LEU A 439 23.79 7.12 22.55
N ALA A 440 24.97 6.58 22.24
CA ALA A 440 25.22 5.96 20.94
C ALA A 440 24.33 4.74 20.69
N VAL A 441 24.20 3.85 21.69
CA VAL A 441 23.33 2.66 21.63
C VAL A 441 21.87 3.08 21.49
N MET A 442 21.41 4.06 22.27
CA MET A 442 20.02 4.55 22.18
C MET A 442 19.76 5.24 20.84
N THR A 443 20.70 6.01 20.31
CA THR A 443 20.56 6.61 18.96
C THR A 443 20.48 5.53 17.89
N GLY A 444 21.33 4.50 17.96
CA GLY A 444 21.30 3.36 17.03
C GLY A 444 20.00 2.56 17.14
N PHE A 445 19.61 2.19 18.36
CA PHE A 445 18.44 1.34 18.59
C PHE A 445 17.12 2.12 18.40
N VAL A 446 16.98 3.31 19.02
CA VAL A 446 15.72 4.05 18.95
C VAL A 446 15.59 4.81 17.63
N GLY A 447 16.67 5.44 17.14
CA GLY A 447 16.62 6.25 15.93
C GLY A 447 16.70 5.44 14.66
N PHE A 448 17.75 4.61 14.49
CA PHE A 448 17.98 3.90 13.22
C PHE A 448 17.24 2.57 13.13
N TRP A 449 17.24 1.75 14.17
CA TRP A 449 16.55 0.45 14.14
C TRP A 449 15.05 0.59 14.37
N GLY A 450 14.66 1.22 15.48
CA GLY A 450 13.26 1.35 15.89
C GLY A 450 12.49 2.43 15.15
N GLN A 451 13.19 3.35 14.48
CA GLN A 451 12.61 4.54 13.82
C GLN A 451 11.65 5.31 14.75
N GLY A 452 11.95 5.30 16.05
CA GLY A 452 11.15 5.96 17.08
C GLY A 452 11.09 7.48 16.85
N GLN A 453 9.91 8.03 16.79
CA GLN A 453 9.69 9.43 16.48
C GLN A 453 9.17 10.21 17.69
N LEU A 454 9.84 11.31 18.05
CA LEU A 454 9.31 12.36 18.92
C LEU A 454 8.67 13.44 18.04
N SER A 455 7.62 13.05 17.30
CA SER A 455 6.94 13.97 16.39
C SER A 455 5.90 14.80 17.14
N ILE A 456 5.81 16.10 16.82
CA ILE A 456 4.78 17.01 17.32
C ILE A 456 3.35 16.55 16.94
N VAL A 457 3.22 15.68 15.95
CA VAL A 457 1.95 15.07 15.51
C VAL A 457 1.27 14.31 16.64
N THR A 458 2.04 13.56 17.43
CA THR A 458 1.50 12.77 18.55
C THR A 458 0.80 13.64 19.60
N PRO A 459 1.44 14.67 20.20
CA PRO A 459 0.75 15.54 21.17
C PRO A 459 -0.39 16.35 20.54
N LEU A 460 -0.27 16.78 19.29
CA LEU A 460 -1.37 17.46 18.60
C LEU A 460 -2.55 16.53 18.32
N GLY A 461 -2.28 15.27 17.95
CA GLY A 461 -3.32 14.24 17.81
C GLY A 461 -4.03 13.98 19.13
N VAL A 462 -3.30 13.90 20.26
CA VAL A 462 -3.90 13.77 21.59
C VAL A 462 -4.77 15.00 21.92
N LEU A 463 -4.28 16.21 21.65
CA LEU A 463 -5.04 17.43 21.88
C LEU A 463 -6.33 17.46 21.05
N ARG A 464 -6.25 17.15 19.77
CA ARG A 464 -7.40 17.07 18.87
C ARG A 464 -8.42 16.04 19.37
N THR A 465 -7.98 14.82 19.68
CA THR A 465 -8.83 13.75 20.21
C THR A 465 -9.52 14.16 21.52
N THR A 466 -8.81 14.91 22.38
CA THR A 466 -9.37 15.43 23.64
C THR A 466 -10.47 16.47 23.39
N LEU A 467 -10.27 17.34 22.39
CA LEU A 467 -11.23 18.41 22.06
C LEU A 467 -12.46 17.88 21.30
N GLU A 468 -12.27 16.89 20.43
CA GLU A 468 -13.32 16.34 19.56
C GLU A 468 -14.01 15.10 20.16
N GLY A 469 -13.56 14.57 21.32
CA GLY A 469 -14.15 13.40 21.96
C GLY A 469 -13.86 12.07 21.27
N GLY A 470 -12.76 11.97 20.54
CA GLY A 470 -12.36 10.79 19.79
C GLY A 470 -11.70 9.67 20.62
N SER A 471 -11.21 8.62 19.95
CA SER A 471 -10.52 7.49 20.55
C SER A 471 -9.00 7.69 20.55
N TYR A 472 -8.34 7.37 21.66
CA TYR A 472 -6.86 7.41 21.80
C TYR A 472 -6.16 6.16 21.24
N LEU A 473 -6.88 5.26 20.60
CA LEU A 473 -6.31 4.04 20.04
C LEU A 473 -5.22 4.28 18.99
N PHE A 474 -5.25 5.43 18.32
CA PHE A 474 -4.21 5.80 17.37
C PHE A 474 -2.80 5.75 17.99
N LEU A 475 -2.65 6.00 19.29
CA LEU A 475 -1.37 5.90 19.98
C LEU A 475 -0.80 4.48 20.00
N LEU A 476 -1.64 3.47 19.88
CA LEU A 476 -1.24 2.07 19.88
C LEU A 476 -0.84 1.54 18.49
N TYR A 477 -1.06 2.31 17.42
CA TYR A 477 -0.62 1.94 16.08
C TYR A 477 0.90 2.10 15.88
N ASP A 478 1.54 2.98 16.67
CA ASP A 478 3.00 3.05 16.79
C ASP A 478 3.41 2.96 18.26
N PRO A 479 3.40 1.74 18.85
CA PRO A 479 3.68 1.53 20.25
C PRO A 479 5.13 1.83 20.61
N PHE A 480 6.05 1.76 19.63
CA PHE A 480 7.44 2.08 19.85
C PHE A 480 7.64 3.59 20.08
N SER A 481 7.12 4.43 19.22
CA SER A 481 7.13 5.89 19.39
C SER A 481 6.36 6.32 20.65
N LEU A 482 5.25 5.65 20.98
CA LEU A 482 4.53 5.90 22.23
C LEU A 482 5.42 5.67 23.47
N MET A 483 6.20 4.58 23.50
CA MET A 483 7.15 4.32 24.59
C MET A 483 8.28 5.35 24.62
N VAL A 484 8.75 5.84 23.48
CA VAL A 484 9.75 6.92 23.40
C VAL A 484 9.18 8.22 23.97
N TRP A 485 7.92 8.55 23.69
CA TRP A 485 7.22 9.69 24.29
C TRP A 485 7.06 9.53 25.80
N ALA A 486 6.68 8.34 26.27
CA ALA A 486 6.59 8.04 27.70
C ALA A 486 7.96 8.20 28.41
N ALA A 487 9.04 7.77 27.75
CA ALA A 487 10.40 7.95 28.24
C ALA A 487 10.80 9.44 28.33
N ALA A 488 10.49 10.22 27.32
CA ALA A 488 10.77 11.67 27.30
C ALA A 488 9.99 12.39 28.41
N GLY A 489 8.70 12.09 28.58
CA GLY A 489 7.87 12.62 29.66
C GLY A 489 8.38 12.25 31.06
N LEU A 490 8.78 10.97 31.23
CA LEU A 490 9.37 10.50 32.49
C LEU A 490 10.69 11.21 32.79
N GLY A 491 11.56 11.37 31.78
CA GLY A 491 12.81 12.12 31.89
C GLY A 491 12.60 13.56 32.35
N PHE A 492 11.59 14.23 31.76
CA PHE A 492 11.23 15.61 32.14
C PHE A 492 10.75 15.70 33.61
N VAL A 493 9.90 14.77 34.04
CA VAL A 493 9.42 14.71 35.43
C VAL A 493 10.54 14.43 36.43
N LEU A 494 11.48 13.55 36.07
CA LEU A 494 12.63 13.22 36.92
C LEU A 494 13.61 14.40 37.00
N TRP A 495 13.84 15.12 35.89
CA TRP A 495 14.70 16.31 35.86
C TRP A 495 14.11 17.48 36.66
N GLY A 496 12.80 17.70 36.61
CA GLY A 496 12.14 18.75 37.38
C GLY A 496 12.08 18.51 38.89
N ARG A 497 12.54 17.34 39.37
CA ARG A 497 12.63 16.98 40.81
C ARG A 497 14.05 17.09 41.38
N GLY A 498 15.06 17.33 40.57
CA GLY A 498 16.46 17.53 40.97
C GLY A 498 16.84 19.01 40.85
#